data_90eb40f1273e11593a42ed255a36b403
#
_entry.id   90eb40f1273e11593a42ed255a36b403
#
_cell.length_a   1.000
_cell.length_b   1.000
_cell.length_c   1.000
_cell.angle_alpha   90.00
_cell.angle_beta   90.00
_cell.angle_gamma   90.00
#
_symmetry.space_group_name_H-M   'P 1'
#
loop_
_entity.id
_entity.type
_entity.pdbx_description
1 polymer ?
#
loop_
_entity_poly.entity_id
_entity_poly.type
_entity_poly.pdbx_seq_one_letter_code
_entity_poly.pdbx_strand_id
1 'polypeptide(L)'
;MANAASDRRRAERIPSNTQVTVRHARHQGLATAHDVSQGGIFLFSEQRLAPGSEMELVLLMPEDAGELGGKWVSCYATVVRVEGDGMSGDFGIAAKIDYCEAVSVI
;
A
#
# COMPACT_ATOMS: atom_id res chain seq x y z
N MET A 1 16.61 23.97 -4.74
CA MET A 1 15.35 23.89 -4.27
C MET A 1 14.80 22.54 -4.61
N ALA A 2 14.05 22.10 -3.72
CA ALA A 2 13.39 20.90 -4.06
C ALA A 2 12.84 21.19 -5.38
N ASN A 3 13.15 20.50 -6.29
CA ASN A 3 12.69 20.80 -7.57
C ASN A 3 11.22 20.53 -7.66
N ALA A 4 10.60 21.18 -8.58
CA ALA A 4 9.17 21.08 -8.75
C ALA A 4 8.73 19.66 -9.07
N ALA A 5 9.58 18.92 -9.75
CA ALA A 5 9.24 17.55 -10.09
C ALA A 5 9.15 16.70 -8.84
N SER A 6 10.03 16.93 -7.90
CA SER A 6 10.02 16.21 -6.66
C SER A 6 8.77 16.55 -5.85
N ASP A 7 8.39 17.79 -5.84
CA ASP A 7 7.21 18.20 -5.12
C ASP A 7 5.95 17.63 -5.75
N ARG A 8 5.91 17.59 -7.05
CA ARG A 8 4.78 17.02 -7.74
C ARG A 8 4.64 15.55 -7.45
N ARG A 9 5.77 14.86 -7.38
CA ARG A 9 5.74 13.46 -7.06
C ARG A 9 5.24 13.21 -5.66
N ARG A 10 5.58 14.09 -4.72
CA ARG A 10 5.08 13.97 -3.36
C ARG A 10 3.59 14.18 -3.29
N ALA A 11 3.07 15.05 -4.13
CA ALA A 11 1.63 15.25 -4.18
C ALA A 11 0.90 14.02 -4.68
N GLU A 12 1.54 13.26 -5.54
CA GLU A 12 0.95 12.03 -6.05
C GLU A 12 1.12 10.87 -5.12
N ARG A 13 2.19 10.88 -4.37
CA ARG A 13 2.51 9.80 -3.44
C ARG A 13 2.51 10.38 -2.05
N ILE A 14 1.47 10.13 -1.33
CA ILE A 14 1.29 10.72 -0.02
C ILE A 14 1.98 9.83 0.99
N PRO A 15 3.06 10.28 1.61
CA PRO A 15 3.71 9.49 2.63
C PRO A 15 2.75 9.23 3.76
N SER A 16 2.78 8.02 4.26
CA SER A 16 1.79 7.63 5.22
C SER A 16 2.38 6.55 6.11
N ASN A 17 1.94 6.53 7.35
CA ASN A 17 2.20 5.41 8.23
C ASN A 17 0.89 4.76 8.59
N THR A 18 0.03 4.66 7.60
CA THR A 18 -1.30 4.13 7.77
C THR A 18 -1.24 2.63 7.94
N GLN A 19 -1.98 2.14 8.91
CA GLN A 19 -2.08 0.72 9.13
C GLN A 19 -2.96 0.11 8.06
N VAL A 20 -2.51 -1.03 7.54
CA VAL A 20 -3.18 -1.72 6.46
C VAL A 20 -3.39 -3.16 6.89
N THR A 21 -4.58 -3.67 6.65
CA THR A 21 -4.82 -5.10 6.81
C THR A 21 -4.47 -5.77 5.49
N VAL A 22 -3.60 -6.75 5.56
CA VAL A 22 -3.13 -7.49 4.39
C VAL A 22 -3.67 -8.90 4.46
N ARG A 23 -4.31 -9.34 3.40
CA ARG A 23 -4.79 -10.72 3.30
C ARG A 23 -4.10 -11.36 2.10
N HIS A 24 -3.47 -12.49 2.37
CA HIS A 24 -2.76 -13.24 1.34
C HIS A 24 -3.02 -14.72 1.59
N ALA A 25 -3.63 -15.37 0.63
CA ALA A 25 -4.03 -16.76 0.79
C ALA A 25 -4.92 -16.89 2.02
N ARG A 26 -4.51 -17.68 3.00
CA ARG A 26 -5.29 -17.86 4.22
C ARG A 26 -4.78 -17.01 5.37
N HIS A 27 -3.77 -16.20 5.12
CA HIS A 27 -3.16 -15.41 6.18
C HIS A 27 -3.67 -14.00 6.14
N GLN A 28 -3.84 -13.44 7.31
CA GLN A 28 -4.22 -12.06 7.45
C GLN A 28 -3.30 -11.46 8.48
N GLY A 29 -2.78 -10.27 8.18
CA GLY A 29 -1.88 -9.61 9.09
C GLY A 29 -1.97 -8.12 8.92
N LEU A 30 -1.19 -7.42 9.73
CA LEU A 30 -1.13 -5.97 9.67
C LEU A 30 0.18 -5.56 9.06
N ALA A 31 0.14 -4.48 8.32
CA ALA A 31 1.31 -3.88 7.73
C ALA A 31 1.17 -2.37 7.86
N THR A 32 2.24 -1.65 7.58
CA THR A 32 2.21 -0.20 7.62
C THR A 32 2.47 0.29 6.21
N ALA A 33 1.52 1.04 5.67
CA ALA A 33 1.71 1.67 4.37
C ALA A 33 2.61 2.86 4.55
N HIS A 34 3.68 2.89 3.77
CA HIS A 34 4.62 3.97 3.82
C HIS A 34 4.30 5.00 2.75
N ASP A 35 3.74 4.55 1.65
CA ASP A 35 3.63 5.37 0.47
C ASP A 35 2.49 4.80 -0.36
N VAL A 36 1.52 5.60 -0.68
CA VAL A 36 0.36 5.17 -1.44
C VAL A 36 0.17 6.12 -2.60
N SER A 37 0.00 5.57 -3.79
CA SER A 37 -0.32 6.36 -4.95
C SER A 37 -1.44 5.66 -5.69
N GLN A 38 -1.87 6.26 -6.78
CA GLN A 38 -3.01 5.76 -7.50
C GLN A 38 -2.77 4.38 -8.08
N GLY A 39 -1.55 4.08 -8.45
CA GLY A 39 -1.25 2.80 -9.10
C GLY A 39 -0.37 1.88 -8.29
N GLY A 40 0.03 2.27 -7.10
CA GLY A 40 0.95 1.45 -6.35
C GLY A 40 0.97 1.77 -4.88
N ILE A 41 1.57 0.86 -4.12
CA ILE A 41 1.71 1.03 -2.70
C ILE A 41 3.04 0.41 -2.27
N PHE A 42 3.68 1.07 -1.33
CA PHE A 42 4.85 0.50 -0.68
C PHE A 42 4.52 0.34 0.80
N LEU A 43 4.72 -0.86 1.31
CA LEU A 43 4.37 -1.12 2.70
C LEU A 43 5.44 -1.95 3.36
N PHE A 44 5.42 -1.96 4.69
CA PHE A 44 6.29 -2.79 5.50
C PHE A 44 5.46 -3.87 6.16
N SER A 45 5.89 -5.10 6.04
CA SER A 45 5.17 -6.25 6.53
C SER A 45 6.14 -7.17 7.23
N GLU A 46 5.68 -7.79 8.31
CA GLU A 46 6.48 -8.81 8.97
C GLU A 46 6.56 -10.08 8.14
N GLN A 47 5.64 -10.24 7.23
CA GLN A 47 5.56 -11.44 6.42
C GLN A 47 6.17 -11.16 5.05
N ARG A 48 7.02 -12.06 4.61
CA ARG A 48 7.59 -11.94 3.28
C ARG A 48 6.60 -12.48 2.26
N LEU A 49 6.30 -11.67 1.26
CA LEU A 49 5.41 -12.07 0.17
C LEU A 49 6.20 -12.08 -1.12
N ALA A 50 6.21 -13.18 -1.78
CA ALA A 50 7.03 -13.33 -2.99
C ALA A 50 6.52 -12.43 -4.11
N PRO A 51 7.40 -11.93 -4.96
CA PRO A 51 6.95 -11.21 -6.15
C PRO A 51 5.99 -12.06 -6.96
N GLY A 52 4.96 -11.43 -7.48
CA GLY A 52 3.89 -12.12 -8.19
C GLY A 52 2.74 -12.53 -7.30
N SER A 53 2.91 -12.45 -5.98
CA SER A 53 1.82 -12.79 -5.07
C SER A 53 0.71 -11.77 -5.18
N GLU A 54 -0.50 -12.25 -5.06
CA GLU A 54 -1.67 -11.38 -5.02
C GLU A 54 -2.11 -11.22 -3.58
N MET A 55 -2.53 -10.01 -3.24
CA MET A 55 -2.98 -9.74 -1.89
C MET A 55 -4.13 -8.76 -1.94
N GLU A 56 -4.93 -8.80 -0.89
CA GLU A 56 -6.00 -7.86 -0.69
C GLU A 56 -5.60 -6.94 0.44
N LEU A 57 -5.79 -5.65 0.25
CA LEU A 57 -5.41 -4.64 1.22
C LEU A 57 -6.65 -3.86 1.61
N VAL A 58 -6.87 -3.71 2.92
CA VAL A 58 -7.96 -2.88 3.41
C VAL A 58 -7.33 -1.73 4.16
N LEU A 59 -7.61 -0.53 3.75
CA LEU A 59 -6.99 0.65 4.32
C LEU A 59 -7.89 1.87 4.13
N LEU A 60 -7.59 2.89 4.93
CA LEU A 60 -8.22 4.20 4.75
C LEU A 60 -7.37 4.96 3.74
N MET A 61 -7.98 5.28 2.62
CA MET A 61 -7.26 5.94 1.54
C MET A 61 -6.97 7.39 1.92
N PRO A 62 -5.76 7.89 1.64
CA PRO A 62 -5.47 9.31 1.91
C PRO A 62 -6.46 10.21 1.19
N GLU A 63 -6.73 11.36 1.79
CA GLU A 63 -7.77 12.23 1.26
C GLU A 63 -7.45 12.77 -0.11
N ASP A 64 -6.16 12.86 -0.45
CA ASP A 64 -5.77 13.38 -1.74
C ASP A 64 -5.77 12.33 -2.84
N ALA A 65 -6.31 11.16 -2.58
CA ALA A 65 -6.21 10.03 -3.51
C ALA A 65 -7.36 9.97 -4.51
N GLY A 66 -7.89 11.10 -4.91
CA GLY A 66 -8.92 11.13 -5.94
C GLY A 66 -10.28 10.74 -5.41
N GLU A 67 -11.04 10.01 -6.20
CA GLU A 67 -12.41 9.70 -5.85
C GLU A 67 -12.55 8.83 -4.62
N LEU A 68 -11.53 8.03 -4.33
CA LEU A 68 -11.57 7.17 -3.17
C LEU A 68 -10.94 7.81 -1.94
N GLY A 69 -10.49 9.06 -2.05
CA GLY A 69 -9.84 9.72 -0.94
C GLY A 69 -10.74 9.85 0.26
N GLY A 70 -10.17 9.57 1.43
CA GLY A 70 -10.90 9.65 2.67
C GLY A 70 -11.84 8.50 2.94
N LYS A 71 -11.84 7.50 2.09
CA LYS A 71 -12.75 6.36 2.22
C LYS A 71 -11.98 5.11 2.58
N TRP A 72 -12.64 4.21 3.27
CA TRP A 72 -12.12 2.86 3.46
C TRP A 72 -12.26 2.11 2.15
N VAL A 73 -11.18 1.47 1.75
CA VAL A 73 -11.18 0.77 0.46
C VAL A 73 -10.60 -0.61 0.64
N SER A 74 -11.00 -1.49 -0.25
CA SER A 74 -10.39 -2.79 -0.43
C SER A 74 -9.70 -2.75 -1.78
N CYS A 75 -8.40 -2.98 -1.77
CA CYS A 75 -7.59 -2.96 -2.98
C CYS A 75 -7.01 -4.34 -3.23
N TYR A 76 -6.97 -4.73 -4.48
CA TYR A 76 -6.31 -5.96 -4.89
C TYR A 76 -5.02 -5.57 -5.57
N ALA A 77 -3.93 -6.16 -5.12
CA ALA A 77 -2.60 -5.74 -5.54
C ALA A 77 -1.72 -6.94 -5.81
N THR A 78 -0.73 -6.73 -6.64
CA THR A 78 0.24 -7.76 -6.98
C THR A 78 1.62 -7.28 -6.55
N VAL A 79 2.32 -8.09 -5.80
CA VAL A 79 3.67 -7.77 -5.34
C VAL A 79 4.60 -7.74 -6.54
N VAL A 80 5.34 -6.64 -6.68
CA VAL A 80 6.31 -6.53 -7.77
C VAL A 80 7.74 -6.60 -7.26
N ARG A 81 7.98 -6.27 -6.00
CA ARG A 81 9.34 -6.29 -5.46
C ARG A 81 9.28 -6.41 -3.96
N VAL A 82 10.23 -7.14 -3.40
CA VAL A 82 10.39 -7.27 -1.96
C VAL A 82 11.80 -6.84 -1.62
N GLU A 83 11.94 -6.00 -0.60
CA GLU A 83 13.23 -5.51 -0.15
C GLU A 83 13.43 -5.91 1.30
N GLY A 84 14.69 -6.04 1.69
CA GLY A 84 15.01 -6.38 3.04
C GLY A 84 15.14 -7.88 3.23
N ASP A 85 15.76 -8.24 4.32
CA ASP A 85 16.02 -9.64 4.62
C ASP A 85 15.33 -10.10 5.89
N GLY A 86 14.50 -9.25 6.46
CA GLY A 86 13.82 -9.60 7.69
C GLY A 86 14.65 -9.43 8.94
N MET A 87 15.89 -8.97 8.82
CA MET A 87 16.73 -8.82 10.00
C MET A 87 16.22 -7.74 10.93
N SER A 88 15.57 -6.72 10.38
CA SER A 88 14.96 -5.69 11.19
C SER A 88 13.50 -6.01 11.51
N GLY A 89 13.05 -7.18 11.12
CA GLY A 89 11.70 -7.61 11.41
C GLY A 89 10.69 -7.36 10.32
N ASP A 90 11.03 -6.48 9.38
CA ASP A 90 10.05 -6.09 8.36
C ASP A 90 10.64 -6.19 6.98
N PHE A 91 9.78 -6.56 6.05
CA PHE A 91 10.11 -6.56 4.64
C PHE A 91 9.42 -5.37 3.98
N GLY A 92 10.13 -4.68 3.10
CA GLY A 92 9.54 -3.64 2.28
C GLY A 92 8.93 -4.29 1.06
N ILE A 93 7.65 -4.03 0.82
CA ILE A 93 6.92 -4.66 -0.27
C ILE A 93 6.38 -3.57 -1.17
N ALA A 94 6.81 -3.61 -2.42
CA ALA A 94 6.26 -2.73 -3.44
C ALA A 94 5.25 -3.53 -4.24
N ALA A 95 4.06 -2.99 -4.39
CA ALA A 95 2.98 -3.69 -5.06
C ALA A 95 2.28 -2.76 -6.02
N LYS A 96 1.81 -3.33 -7.12
CA LYS A 96 0.99 -2.63 -8.07
C LYS A 96 -0.46 -2.83 -7.68
N ILE A 97 -1.20 -1.74 -7.60
CA ILE A 97 -2.63 -1.82 -7.30
C ILE A 97 -3.36 -2.10 -8.59
N ASP A 98 -4.03 -3.23 -8.63
CA ASP A 98 -4.76 -3.64 -9.82
C ASP A 98 -6.18 -3.10 -9.80
N TYR A 99 -6.77 -2.97 -8.63
CA TYR A 99 -8.18 -2.66 -8.53
C TYR A 99 -8.51 -2.27 -7.09
N CYS A 100 -9.31 -1.24 -6.91
CA CYS A 100 -9.79 -0.81 -5.60
C CYS A 100 -11.28 -0.53 -5.65
N GLU A 101 -11.95 -0.77 -4.55
CA GLU A 101 -13.33 -0.39 -4.42
C GLU A 101 -13.59 0.08 -3.01
N ALA A 102 -14.53 0.98 -2.88
CA ALA A 102 -14.92 1.48 -1.58
C ALA A 102 -15.62 0.39 -0.79
N VAL A 103 -15.30 0.32 0.49
CA VAL A 103 -15.96 -0.64 1.38
C VAL A 103 -17.18 0.04 1.95
N SER A 104 -18.30 -0.62 1.80
CA SER A 104 -19.54 -0.11 2.36
C SER A 104 -19.60 -0.54 3.82
N VAL A 105 -19.71 0.44 4.71
CA VAL A 105 -19.80 0.17 6.14
C VAL A 105 -21.22 0.49 6.56
N ILE A 106 -21.97 -0.52 6.80
CA ILE A 106 -23.35 -0.34 7.21
C ILE A 106 -23.55 -0.95 8.56
#